data_8a076709be115d6d7743a2262a796715
#
_entry.id   8a076709be115d6d7743a2262a796715
#
_cell.length_a   1.000
_cell.length_b   1.000
_cell.length_c   1.000
_cell.angle_alpha   90.00
_cell.angle_beta   90.00
_cell.angle_gamma   90.00
#
_symmetry.space_group_name_H-M   'P 1'
#
loop_
_entity.id
_entity.type
_entity.pdbx_description
1 polymer ?
#
loop_
_entity_poly.entity_id
_entity_poly.type
_entity_poly.pdbx_seq_one_letter_code
_entity_poly.pdbx_strand_id
1 'polypeptide(L)'
;MQQQKTSPWLVAFRILFTAALLACILFIFRNSMQTGEISSARSQAVTAMVNGFLGKFGLGPLSEHIIRKLAHFSEFMLEGFLLMLCLRVYTRHFVRHVSWPLLAGMSTALMDETIQLSIPNRTSSVTDVWIDMAGVIAGLFVALIILLILRAAVAFYQVKRENKALRAEQEALRQREHERLARRAAHRAAKGEEPDEEENEA
;
A
#
# COMPACT_ATOMS: atom_id res chain seq x y z
N MET A 1 19.18 6.81 -27.41
CA MET A 1 18.31 6.25 -26.36
C MET A 1 19.15 6.07 -25.09
N GLN A 2 19.04 6.99 -24.12
CA GLN A 2 19.71 6.81 -22.82
C GLN A 2 18.97 5.71 -22.05
N GLN A 3 19.64 4.59 -21.81
CA GLN A 3 19.18 3.55 -20.87
C GLN A 3 19.12 4.20 -19.48
N GLN A 4 17.91 4.52 -19.02
CA GLN A 4 17.72 4.89 -17.61
C GLN A 4 18.15 3.70 -16.76
N LYS A 5 19.27 3.82 -16.07
CA LYS A 5 19.74 2.82 -15.08
C LYS A 5 18.62 2.62 -14.06
N THR A 6 18.04 1.43 -14.04
CA THR A 6 17.06 1.06 -13.03
C THR A 6 17.70 1.13 -11.65
N SER A 7 17.07 1.85 -10.72
CA SER A 7 17.57 1.93 -9.34
C SER A 7 17.74 0.52 -8.75
N PRO A 8 18.85 0.22 -8.05
CA PRO A 8 19.05 -1.08 -7.40
C PRO A 8 17.92 -1.44 -6.43
N TRP A 9 17.36 -0.45 -5.75
CA TRP A 9 16.21 -0.63 -4.86
C TRP A 9 14.95 -1.10 -5.59
N LEU A 10 14.72 -0.61 -6.82
CA LEU A 10 13.58 -1.06 -7.61
C LEU A 10 13.74 -2.53 -8.03
N VAL A 11 14.94 -2.96 -8.35
CA VAL A 11 15.25 -4.37 -8.66
C VAL A 11 15.03 -5.24 -7.42
N ALA A 12 15.52 -4.80 -6.26
CA ALA A 12 15.32 -5.51 -4.99
C ALA A 12 13.83 -5.68 -4.65
N PHE A 13 13.01 -4.62 -4.78
CA PHE A 13 11.56 -4.71 -4.55
C PHE A 13 10.85 -5.62 -5.55
N ARG A 14 11.27 -5.64 -6.83
CA ARG A 14 10.74 -6.58 -7.82
C ARG A 14 10.99 -8.03 -7.39
N ILE A 15 12.20 -8.36 -7.02
CA ILE A 15 12.56 -9.71 -6.56
C ILE A 15 11.76 -10.07 -5.30
N LEU A 16 11.74 -9.17 -4.30
CA LEU A 16 11.06 -9.40 -3.02
C LEU A 16 9.56 -9.68 -3.22
N PHE A 17 8.86 -8.80 -3.94
CA PHE A 17 7.40 -8.94 -4.09
C PHE A 17 7.04 -10.11 -5.01
N THR A 18 7.84 -10.40 -6.04
CA THR A 18 7.61 -11.59 -6.88
C THR A 18 7.85 -12.87 -6.08
N ALA A 19 8.92 -12.95 -5.29
CA ALA A 19 9.19 -14.10 -4.43
C ALA A 19 8.08 -14.29 -3.37
N ALA A 20 7.62 -13.20 -2.74
CA ALA A 20 6.52 -13.24 -1.77
C ALA A 20 5.21 -13.70 -2.42
N LEU A 21 4.88 -13.21 -3.63
CA LEU A 21 3.71 -13.63 -4.38
C LEU A 21 3.77 -15.13 -4.72
N LEU A 22 4.90 -15.61 -5.24
CA LEU A 22 5.07 -17.03 -5.55
C LEU A 22 4.94 -17.89 -4.28
N ALA A 23 5.54 -17.46 -3.17
CA ALA A 23 5.42 -18.16 -1.89
C ALA A 23 3.96 -18.19 -1.40
N CYS A 24 3.19 -17.09 -1.59
CA CYS A 24 1.77 -17.04 -1.25
C CYS A 24 0.95 -18.03 -2.10
N ILE A 25 1.13 -18.05 -3.41
CA ILE A 25 0.44 -18.97 -4.32
C ILE A 25 0.78 -20.43 -3.97
N LEU A 26 2.05 -20.73 -3.73
CA LEU A 26 2.48 -22.06 -3.29
C LEU A 26 1.86 -22.46 -1.94
N PHE A 27 1.71 -21.51 -1.03
CA PHE A 27 1.05 -21.74 0.25
C PHE A 27 -0.44 -22.06 0.07
N ILE A 28 -1.16 -21.33 -0.78
CA ILE A 28 -2.56 -21.59 -1.13
C ILE A 28 -2.68 -23.02 -1.67
N PHE A 29 -1.92 -23.37 -2.72
CA PHE A 29 -2.00 -24.71 -3.33
C PHE A 29 -1.60 -25.83 -2.37
N ARG A 30 -0.61 -25.61 -1.51
CA ARG A 30 -0.24 -26.57 -0.45
C ARG A 30 -1.40 -26.82 0.52
N ASN A 31 -2.16 -25.77 0.89
CA ASN A 31 -3.32 -25.90 1.75
C ASN A 31 -4.44 -26.67 1.03
N SER A 32 -4.63 -26.44 -0.27
CA SER A 32 -5.64 -27.11 -1.09
C SER A 32 -5.36 -28.59 -1.30
N MET A 33 -4.10 -28.99 -1.37
CA MET A 33 -3.70 -30.40 -1.49
C MET A 33 -3.88 -31.20 -0.18
N GLN A 34 -4.27 -30.58 0.94
CA GLN A 34 -4.51 -31.31 2.18
C GLN A 34 -5.84 -32.06 2.14
N THR A 35 -5.86 -33.28 2.69
CA THR A 35 -7.10 -34.06 2.83
C THR A 35 -8.16 -33.30 3.64
N GLY A 36 -9.44 -33.60 3.40
CA GLY A 36 -10.54 -32.98 4.13
C GLY A 36 -10.42 -33.12 5.64
N GLU A 37 -9.90 -34.24 6.12
CA GLU A 37 -9.69 -34.50 7.56
C GLU A 37 -8.65 -33.54 8.18
N ILE A 38 -7.48 -33.38 7.53
CA ILE A 38 -6.42 -32.48 8.02
C ILE A 38 -6.91 -31.04 7.99
N SER A 39 -7.61 -30.65 6.90
CA SER A 39 -8.17 -29.32 6.75
C SER A 39 -9.23 -29.03 7.82
N SER A 40 -10.13 -30.00 8.11
CA SER A 40 -11.16 -29.84 9.13
C SER A 40 -10.58 -29.77 10.53
N ALA A 41 -9.61 -30.63 10.88
CA ALA A 41 -8.93 -30.56 12.18
C ALA A 41 -8.28 -29.21 12.43
N ARG A 42 -7.63 -28.63 11.39
CA ARG A 42 -7.04 -27.29 11.46
C ARG A 42 -8.12 -26.22 11.63
N SER A 43 -9.20 -26.30 10.85
CA SER A 43 -10.32 -25.35 10.94
C SER A 43 -10.95 -25.38 12.32
N GLN A 44 -11.14 -26.55 12.93
CA GLN A 44 -11.68 -26.68 14.27
C GLN A 44 -10.78 -26.03 15.31
N ALA A 45 -9.45 -26.22 15.24
CA ALA A 45 -8.50 -25.59 16.16
C ALA A 45 -8.57 -24.06 16.06
N VAL A 46 -8.59 -23.52 14.83
CA VAL A 46 -8.74 -22.08 14.59
C VAL A 46 -10.09 -21.56 15.07
N THR A 47 -11.17 -22.31 14.82
CA THR A 47 -12.52 -21.98 15.29
C THR A 47 -12.59 -21.90 16.81
N ALA A 48 -11.99 -22.85 17.53
CA ALA A 48 -11.93 -22.82 18.99
C ALA A 48 -11.17 -21.59 19.50
N MET A 49 -10.04 -21.24 18.87
CA MET A 49 -9.26 -20.07 19.25
C MET A 49 -10.02 -18.76 18.98
N VAL A 50 -10.62 -18.61 17.81
CA VAL A 50 -11.39 -17.42 17.43
C VAL A 50 -12.61 -17.26 18.32
N ASN A 51 -13.37 -18.32 18.56
CA ASN A 51 -14.56 -18.27 19.40
C ASN A 51 -14.20 -18.02 20.88
N GLY A 52 -13.07 -18.53 21.35
CA GLY A 52 -12.53 -18.18 22.67
C GLY A 52 -12.18 -16.69 22.81
N PHE A 53 -11.68 -16.09 21.73
CA PHE A 53 -11.43 -14.64 21.70
C PHE A 53 -12.73 -13.83 21.62
N LEU A 54 -13.65 -14.18 20.71
CA LEU A 54 -14.95 -13.50 20.54
C LEU A 54 -15.78 -13.55 21.82
N GLY A 55 -15.75 -14.69 22.55
CA GLY A 55 -16.47 -14.85 23.80
C GLY A 55 -16.02 -13.85 24.88
N LYS A 56 -14.77 -13.37 24.87
CA LYS A 56 -14.29 -12.33 25.79
C LYS A 56 -14.97 -10.98 25.58
N PHE A 57 -15.50 -10.75 24.38
CA PHE A 57 -16.23 -9.54 24.02
C PHE A 57 -17.75 -9.72 23.99
N GLY A 58 -18.25 -10.88 24.45
CA GLY A 58 -19.69 -11.18 24.47
C GLY A 58 -20.27 -11.45 23.06
N LEU A 59 -19.41 -11.72 22.06
CA LEU A 59 -19.84 -12.04 20.70
C LEU A 59 -20.16 -13.53 20.58
N GLY A 60 -21.20 -13.86 19.80
CA GLY A 60 -21.63 -15.24 19.57
C GLY A 60 -20.59 -16.05 18.78
N PRO A 61 -20.60 -17.40 18.92
CA PRO A 61 -19.65 -18.25 18.23
C PRO A 61 -19.91 -18.28 16.72
N LEU A 62 -18.82 -18.27 15.94
CA LEU A 62 -18.83 -18.50 14.51
C LEU A 62 -18.76 -20.01 14.20
N SER A 63 -19.45 -20.44 13.13
CA SER A 63 -19.36 -21.83 12.68
C SER A 63 -18.00 -22.12 12.03
N GLU A 64 -17.56 -23.39 12.07
CA GLU A 64 -16.35 -23.84 11.37
C GLU A 64 -16.37 -23.47 9.87
N HIS A 65 -17.55 -23.60 9.25
CA HIS A 65 -17.74 -23.28 7.84
C HIS A 65 -17.43 -21.80 7.53
N ILE A 66 -17.89 -20.88 8.37
CA ILE A 66 -17.60 -19.44 8.24
C ILE A 66 -16.12 -19.19 8.44
N ILE A 67 -15.52 -19.78 9.47
CA ILE A 67 -14.08 -19.61 9.74
C ILE A 67 -13.23 -20.09 8.56
N ARG A 68 -13.58 -21.24 7.98
CA ARG A 68 -12.89 -21.77 6.80
C ARG A 68 -13.00 -20.82 5.60
N LYS A 69 -14.18 -20.29 5.32
CA LYS A 69 -14.38 -19.30 4.24
C LYS A 69 -13.63 -18.01 4.47
N LEU A 70 -13.58 -17.52 5.71
CA LEU A 70 -12.77 -16.35 6.07
C LEU A 70 -11.27 -16.60 5.92
N ALA A 71 -10.80 -17.82 6.21
CA ALA A 71 -9.40 -18.21 6.00
C ALA A 71 -9.05 -18.15 4.50
N HIS A 72 -9.84 -18.77 3.63
CA HIS A 72 -9.66 -18.70 2.17
C HIS A 72 -9.71 -17.25 1.67
N PHE A 73 -10.74 -16.49 2.04
CA PHE A 73 -10.83 -15.07 1.72
C PHE A 73 -9.55 -14.31 2.11
N SER A 74 -8.98 -14.58 3.30
CA SER A 74 -7.78 -13.92 3.80
C SER A 74 -6.53 -14.31 3.03
N GLU A 75 -6.39 -15.58 2.65
CA GLU A 75 -5.29 -16.08 1.81
C GLU A 75 -5.30 -15.40 0.44
N PHE A 76 -6.45 -15.34 -0.21
CA PHE A 76 -6.61 -14.66 -1.50
C PHE A 76 -6.55 -13.13 -1.40
N MET A 77 -6.94 -12.55 -0.26
CA MET A 77 -6.73 -11.13 0.00
C MET A 77 -5.23 -10.79 0.10
N LEU A 78 -4.44 -11.65 0.72
CA LEU A 78 -2.98 -11.49 0.72
C LEU A 78 -2.39 -11.62 -0.69
N GLU A 79 -2.87 -12.58 -1.49
CA GLU A 79 -2.46 -12.72 -2.90
C GLU A 79 -2.78 -11.44 -3.70
N GLY A 80 -4.00 -10.92 -3.61
CA GLY A 80 -4.41 -9.69 -4.27
C GLY A 80 -3.58 -8.48 -3.85
N PHE A 81 -3.27 -8.38 -2.57
CA PHE A 81 -2.37 -7.35 -2.04
C PHE A 81 -0.97 -7.43 -2.69
N LEU A 82 -0.38 -8.61 -2.74
CA LEU A 82 0.94 -8.84 -3.36
C LEU A 82 0.92 -8.62 -4.87
N LEU A 83 -0.16 -9.01 -5.56
CA LEU A 83 -0.37 -8.75 -6.98
C LEU A 83 -0.36 -7.24 -7.28
N MET A 84 -1.00 -6.41 -6.45
CA MET A 84 -0.97 -4.95 -6.61
C MET A 84 0.45 -4.39 -6.38
N LEU A 85 1.17 -4.87 -5.38
CA LEU A 85 2.57 -4.45 -5.15
C LEU A 85 3.47 -4.83 -6.32
N CYS A 86 3.33 -6.05 -6.85
CA CYS A 86 4.02 -6.48 -8.06
C CYS A 86 3.68 -5.56 -9.25
N LEU A 87 2.39 -5.32 -9.50
CA LEU A 87 1.97 -4.44 -10.58
C LEU A 87 2.63 -3.06 -10.45
N ARG A 88 2.70 -2.50 -9.24
CA ARG A 88 3.25 -1.17 -8.98
C ARG A 88 4.75 -1.07 -9.25
N VAL A 89 5.54 -2.11 -8.97
CA VAL A 89 6.99 -2.10 -9.21
C VAL A 89 7.36 -2.45 -10.65
N TYR A 90 6.45 -3.10 -11.41
CA TYR A 90 6.67 -3.44 -12.81
C TYR A 90 6.12 -2.39 -13.78
N THR A 91 5.04 -1.63 -13.42
CA THR A 91 4.46 -0.62 -14.29
C THR A 91 4.13 0.67 -13.56
N ARG A 92 4.23 1.81 -14.29
CA ARG A 92 3.77 3.12 -13.82
C ARG A 92 2.28 3.36 -14.11
N HIS A 93 1.73 2.64 -15.07
CA HIS A 93 0.35 2.78 -15.56
C HIS A 93 -0.54 1.64 -15.04
N PHE A 94 -0.67 1.54 -13.72
CA PHE A 94 -1.36 0.44 -13.07
C PHE A 94 -2.84 0.31 -13.49
N VAL A 95 -3.54 1.42 -13.73
CA VAL A 95 -4.96 1.40 -14.18
C VAL A 95 -5.10 0.67 -15.52
N ARG A 96 -4.17 0.89 -16.44
CA ARG A 96 -4.18 0.23 -17.75
C ARG A 96 -3.93 -1.28 -17.66
N HIS A 97 -3.24 -1.73 -16.63
CA HIS A 97 -2.77 -3.10 -16.49
C HIS A 97 -3.43 -3.86 -15.32
N VAL A 98 -4.49 -3.29 -14.70
CA VAL A 98 -5.18 -3.92 -13.56
C VAL A 98 -5.87 -5.25 -13.93
N SER A 99 -6.15 -5.47 -15.20
CA SER A 99 -6.68 -6.75 -15.70
C SER A 99 -5.75 -7.94 -15.45
N TRP A 100 -4.42 -7.73 -15.46
CA TRP A 100 -3.46 -8.80 -15.21
C TRP A 100 -3.54 -9.39 -13.79
N PRO A 101 -3.52 -8.58 -12.71
CA PRO A 101 -3.76 -9.09 -11.36
C PRO A 101 -5.10 -9.79 -11.20
N LEU A 102 -6.16 -9.25 -11.80
CA LEU A 102 -7.49 -9.89 -11.74
C LEU A 102 -7.49 -11.24 -12.44
N LEU A 103 -6.88 -11.33 -13.62
CA LEU A 103 -6.74 -12.59 -14.35
C LEU A 103 -5.89 -13.60 -13.59
N ALA A 104 -4.76 -13.15 -13.00
CA ALA A 104 -3.91 -14.02 -12.19
C ALA A 104 -4.65 -14.58 -10.98
N GLY A 105 -5.31 -13.71 -10.18
CA GLY A 105 -6.08 -14.14 -9.02
C GLY A 105 -7.23 -15.07 -9.37
N MET A 106 -7.96 -14.79 -10.47
CA MET A 106 -9.01 -15.69 -10.97
C MET A 106 -8.43 -17.06 -11.37
N SER A 107 -7.25 -17.06 -12.04
CA SER A 107 -6.59 -18.30 -12.42
C SER A 107 -6.16 -19.11 -11.20
N THR A 108 -5.63 -18.45 -10.17
CA THR A 108 -5.24 -19.11 -8.91
C THR A 108 -6.48 -19.69 -8.21
N ALA A 109 -7.57 -18.94 -8.10
CA ALA A 109 -8.82 -19.42 -7.50
C ALA A 109 -9.43 -20.63 -8.24
N LEU A 110 -9.44 -20.61 -9.57
CA LEU A 110 -9.88 -21.74 -10.37
C LEU A 110 -8.98 -22.98 -10.22
N MET A 111 -7.66 -22.76 -10.14
CA MET A 111 -6.70 -23.86 -9.91
C MET A 111 -6.86 -24.43 -8.51
N ASP A 112 -7.07 -23.60 -7.50
CA ASP A 112 -7.32 -24.02 -6.13
C ASP A 112 -8.51 -24.96 -6.05
N GLU A 113 -9.66 -24.57 -6.57
CA GLU A 113 -10.87 -25.37 -6.60
C GLU A 113 -10.72 -26.64 -7.45
N THR A 114 -9.96 -26.56 -8.55
CA THR A 114 -9.66 -27.73 -9.39
C THR A 114 -8.80 -28.75 -8.63
N ILE A 115 -7.81 -28.30 -7.87
CA ILE A 115 -7.01 -29.17 -7.00
C ILE A 115 -7.92 -29.83 -5.96
N GLN A 116 -8.80 -29.08 -5.30
CA GLN A 116 -9.72 -29.60 -4.28
C GLN A 116 -10.65 -30.69 -4.80
N LEU A 117 -11.08 -30.62 -6.06
CA LEU A 117 -11.88 -31.68 -6.70
C LEU A 117 -11.17 -33.05 -6.73
N SER A 118 -9.85 -33.03 -6.77
CA SER A 118 -9.02 -34.26 -6.82
C SER A 118 -8.64 -34.80 -5.45
N ILE A 119 -9.04 -34.11 -4.35
CA ILE A 119 -8.65 -34.47 -2.98
C ILE A 119 -9.80 -35.21 -2.26
N PRO A 120 -9.55 -36.37 -1.65
CA PRO A 120 -10.57 -37.10 -0.90
C PRO A 120 -11.18 -36.26 0.23
N ASN A 121 -12.50 -36.38 0.40
CA ASN A 121 -13.28 -35.70 1.43
C ASN A 121 -13.21 -34.16 1.36
N ARG A 122 -12.96 -33.61 0.16
CA ARG A 122 -13.09 -32.19 -0.14
C ARG A 122 -14.28 -31.95 -1.06
N THR A 123 -14.98 -30.85 -0.83
CA THR A 123 -16.03 -30.35 -1.72
C THR A 123 -15.54 -29.07 -2.35
N SER A 124 -15.55 -29.02 -3.68
CA SER A 124 -15.27 -27.80 -4.45
C SER A 124 -16.60 -27.17 -4.88
N SER A 125 -16.65 -25.86 -4.91
CA SER A 125 -17.86 -25.12 -5.25
C SER A 125 -17.52 -23.84 -6.05
N VAL A 126 -18.33 -23.56 -7.08
CA VAL A 126 -18.24 -22.29 -7.80
C VAL A 126 -18.40 -21.08 -6.88
N THR A 127 -19.17 -21.24 -5.80
CA THR A 127 -19.32 -20.17 -4.79
C THR A 127 -17.99 -19.86 -4.09
N ASP A 128 -17.15 -20.87 -3.88
CA ASP A 128 -15.86 -20.68 -3.20
C ASP A 128 -14.89 -19.92 -4.12
N VAL A 129 -14.90 -20.15 -5.44
CA VAL A 129 -14.18 -19.31 -6.42
C VAL A 129 -14.57 -17.83 -6.31
N TRP A 130 -15.85 -17.52 -6.11
CA TRP A 130 -16.30 -16.14 -5.95
C TRP A 130 -15.85 -15.50 -4.64
N ILE A 131 -15.78 -16.29 -3.55
CA ILE A 131 -15.26 -15.82 -2.26
C ILE A 131 -13.76 -15.52 -2.37
N ASP A 132 -13.01 -16.40 -3.01
CA ASP A 132 -11.59 -16.24 -3.27
C ASP A 132 -11.32 -15.00 -4.13
N MET A 133 -12.09 -14.84 -5.22
CA MET A 133 -11.99 -13.66 -6.07
C MET A 133 -12.36 -12.36 -5.32
N ALA A 134 -13.36 -12.41 -4.44
CA ALA A 134 -13.68 -11.27 -3.56
C ALA A 134 -12.50 -10.93 -2.64
N GLY A 135 -11.79 -11.95 -2.13
CA GLY A 135 -10.53 -11.78 -1.39
C GLY A 135 -9.47 -11.07 -2.23
N VAL A 136 -9.21 -11.55 -3.46
CA VAL A 136 -8.26 -10.91 -4.39
C VAL A 136 -8.60 -9.44 -4.59
N ILE A 137 -9.86 -9.13 -4.91
CA ILE A 137 -10.32 -7.75 -5.14
C ILE A 137 -10.11 -6.91 -3.88
N ALA A 138 -10.48 -7.41 -2.71
CA ALA A 138 -10.27 -6.71 -1.45
C ALA A 138 -8.78 -6.41 -1.21
N GLY A 139 -7.90 -7.38 -1.47
CA GLY A 139 -6.45 -7.22 -1.36
C GLY A 139 -5.88 -6.16 -2.30
N LEU A 140 -6.34 -6.16 -3.56
CA LEU A 140 -5.98 -5.13 -4.55
C LEU A 140 -6.38 -3.73 -4.05
N PHE A 141 -7.60 -3.57 -3.51
CA PHE A 141 -8.08 -2.30 -2.97
C PHE A 141 -7.29 -1.84 -1.74
N VAL A 142 -7.03 -2.73 -0.79
CA VAL A 142 -6.25 -2.42 0.41
C VAL A 142 -4.84 -1.95 0.02
N ALA A 143 -4.17 -2.67 -0.86
CA ALA A 143 -2.85 -2.26 -1.34
C ALA A 143 -2.89 -0.91 -2.07
N LEU A 144 -3.90 -0.67 -2.91
CA LEU A 144 -4.07 0.59 -3.62
C LEU A 144 -4.25 1.76 -2.64
N ILE A 145 -5.12 1.61 -1.63
CA ILE A 145 -5.35 2.63 -0.61
C ILE A 145 -4.04 2.96 0.13
N ILE A 146 -3.31 1.94 0.58
CA ILE A 146 -2.02 2.13 1.26
C ILE A 146 -1.03 2.87 0.36
N LEU A 147 -0.91 2.48 -0.91
CA LEU A 147 -0.02 3.14 -1.87
C LEU A 147 -0.41 4.60 -2.11
N LEU A 148 -1.71 4.92 -2.17
CA LEU A 148 -2.20 6.29 -2.31
C LEU A 148 -1.90 7.13 -1.06
N ILE A 149 -2.12 6.58 0.14
CA ILE A 149 -1.80 7.25 1.41
C ILE A 149 -0.30 7.53 1.50
N LEU A 150 0.55 6.54 1.20
CA LEU A 150 2.01 6.72 1.21
C LEU A 150 2.45 7.79 0.21
N ARG A 151 1.87 7.79 -1.00
CA ARG A 151 2.17 8.79 -2.02
C ARG A 151 1.73 10.19 -1.59
N ALA A 152 0.54 10.33 -1.00
CA ALA A 152 0.05 11.59 -0.46
C ALA A 152 0.94 12.11 0.69
N ALA A 153 1.36 11.22 1.60
CA ALA A 153 2.26 11.57 2.68
C ALA A 153 3.61 12.09 2.16
N VAL A 154 4.22 11.40 1.19
CA VAL A 154 5.49 11.84 0.57
C VAL A 154 5.31 13.20 -0.10
N ALA A 155 4.25 13.41 -0.88
CA ALA A 155 3.96 14.69 -1.53
C ALA A 155 3.78 15.82 -0.50
N PHE A 156 3.04 15.56 0.59
CA PHE A 156 2.87 16.53 1.68
C PHE A 156 4.20 16.93 2.32
N TYR A 157 5.08 15.95 2.59
CA TYR A 157 6.41 16.24 3.13
C TYR A 157 7.27 17.07 2.18
N GLN A 158 7.21 16.80 0.88
CA GLN A 158 7.93 17.58 -0.13
C GLN A 158 7.45 19.03 -0.16
N VAL A 159 6.14 19.27 -0.25
CA VAL A 159 5.54 20.62 -0.22
C VAL A 159 5.88 21.36 1.08
N LYS A 160 5.82 20.69 2.23
CA LYS A 160 6.19 21.29 3.52
C LYS A 160 7.67 21.72 3.55
N ARG A 161 8.55 20.90 2.98
CA ARG A 161 9.99 21.21 2.89
C ARG A 161 10.26 22.41 1.97
N GLU A 162 9.61 22.44 0.81
CA GLU A 162 9.71 23.54 -0.15
C GLU A 162 9.21 24.86 0.47
N ASN A 163 8.03 24.83 1.10
CA ASN A 163 7.48 26.01 1.78
C ASN A 163 8.39 26.53 2.90
N LYS A 164 9.07 25.64 3.65
CA LYS A 164 10.03 26.05 4.67
C LYS A 164 11.26 26.72 4.03
N ALA A 165 11.76 26.19 2.92
CA ALA A 165 12.88 26.77 2.20
C ALA A 165 12.54 28.16 1.62
N LEU A 166 11.35 28.30 1.01
CA LEU A 166 10.87 29.58 0.48
C LEU A 166 10.70 30.65 1.58
N ARG A 167 10.18 30.27 2.75
CA ARG A 167 10.06 31.23 3.88
C ARG A 167 11.43 31.69 4.36
N ALA A 168 12.40 30.77 4.48
CA ALA A 168 13.75 31.13 4.89
C ALA A 168 14.44 32.06 3.87
N GLU A 169 14.21 31.83 2.58
CA GLU A 169 14.71 32.71 1.51
C GLU A 169 14.09 34.12 1.57
N GLN A 170 12.76 34.19 1.77
CA GLN A 170 12.06 35.47 1.93
C GLN A 170 12.54 36.24 3.16
N GLU A 171 12.77 35.57 4.28
CA GLU A 171 13.32 36.19 5.49
C GLU A 171 14.74 36.73 5.25
N ALA A 172 15.59 35.97 4.57
CA ALA A 172 16.93 36.39 4.21
C ALA A 172 16.94 37.61 3.25
N LEU A 173 16.02 37.65 2.30
CA LEU A 173 15.84 38.79 1.39
C LEU A 173 15.41 40.04 2.17
N ARG A 174 14.42 39.95 3.05
CA ARG A 174 13.95 41.03 3.90
C ARG A 174 15.10 41.58 4.80
N GLN A 175 15.88 40.68 5.39
CA GLN A 175 17.03 41.09 6.19
C GLN A 175 18.07 41.89 5.35
N ARG A 176 18.40 41.39 4.17
CA ARG A 176 19.29 42.11 3.23
C ARG A 176 18.76 43.49 2.82
N GLU A 177 17.46 43.58 2.64
CA GLU A 177 16.79 44.83 2.26
C GLU A 177 16.84 45.83 3.44
N HIS A 178 16.53 45.39 4.65
CA HIS A 178 16.69 46.20 5.85
C HIS A 178 18.16 46.68 6.07
N GLU A 179 19.12 45.78 5.89
CA GLU A 179 20.54 46.16 5.98
C GLU A 179 20.95 47.22 4.92
N ARG A 180 20.42 47.05 3.68
CA ARG A 180 20.69 48.03 2.59
C ARG A 180 20.09 49.39 2.91
N LEU A 181 18.85 49.44 3.41
CA LEU A 181 18.19 50.67 3.82
C LEU A 181 18.93 51.32 5.01
N ALA A 182 19.32 50.57 6.02
CA ALA A 182 20.09 51.04 7.13
C ALA A 182 21.45 51.63 6.72
N ARG A 183 22.16 50.95 5.80
CA ARG A 183 23.44 51.50 5.23
C ARG A 183 23.23 52.78 4.44
N ARG A 184 22.15 52.90 3.66
CA ARG A 184 21.78 54.10 2.92
C ARG A 184 21.45 55.26 3.88
N ALA A 185 20.63 55.00 4.91
CA ALA A 185 20.31 56.00 5.95
C ALA A 185 21.57 56.51 6.69
N ALA A 186 22.46 55.60 7.09
CA ALA A 186 23.73 55.96 7.72
C ALA A 186 24.65 56.80 6.81
N HIS A 187 24.68 56.48 5.51
CA HIS A 187 25.47 57.26 4.51
C HIS A 187 24.89 58.66 4.28
N ARG A 188 23.55 58.81 4.22
CA ARG A 188 22.89 60.12 4.13
C ARG A 188 23.13 60.97 5.36
N ALA A 189 22.97 60.39 6.56
CA ALA A 189 23.26 61.07 7.81
C ALA A 189 24.72 61.54 7.92
N ALA A 190 25.67 60.77 7.41
CA ALA A 190 27.08 61.15 7.37
C ALA A 190 27.37 62.30 6.40
N LYS A 191 26.51 62.54 5.37
CA LYS A 191 26.60 63.63 4.41
C LYS A 191 25.82 64.90 4.79
N GLY A 192 25.03 64.84 5.88
CA GLY A 192 24.17 65.96 6.29
C GLY A 192 23.00 66.24 5.37
N GLU A 193 22.55 65.23 4.57
CA GLU A 193 21.37 65.31 3.71
C GLU A 193 20.11 65.01 4.54
N GLU A 194 19.09 65.88 4.50
CA GLU A 194 17.80 65.67 5.16
C GLU A 194 17.07 64.47 4.56
N PRO A 195 16.26 63.72 5.34
CA PRO A 195 15.45 62.60 4.84
C PRO A 195 14.37 63.12 3.86
N ASP A 196 14.25 62.44 2.71
CA ASP A 196 13.15 62.71 1.77
C ASP A 196 11.78 62.41 2.43
N GLU A 197 10.82 63.33 2.40
CA GLU A 197 9.49 63.22 3.01
C GLU A 197 8.62 62.05 2.51
N GLU A 198 9.05 61.37 1.41
CA GLU A 198 8.30 60.25 0.81
C GLU A 198 8.39 58.91 1.59
N GLU A 199 9.23 58.79 2.60
CA GLU A 199 9.42 57.50 3.37
C GLU A 199 8.45 57.35 4.55
N ASN A 200 7.53 58.31 4.79
CA ASN A 200 6.63 58.29 5.97
C ASN A 200 5.20 57.78 5.67
N GLU A 201 4.89 57.38 4.41
CA GLU A 201 3.55 56.91 4.02
C GLU A 201 3.50 55.44 3.56
N ALA A 202 4.48 54.56 3.92
CA ALA A 202 4.45 53.12 3.58
C ALA A 202 4.38 52.22 4.79
#